data_c05a96a65fa6ddd97867ee5c61e72543
#
_entry.id   c05a96a65fa6ddd97867ee5c61e72543
#
_cell.length_a   1.000
_cell.length_b   1.000
_cell.length_c   1.000
_cell.angle_alpha   90.00
_cell.angle_beta   90.00
_cell.angle_gamma   90.00
#
_symmetry.space_group_name_H-M   'P 1'
#
loop_
_entity.id
_entity.type
_entity.pdbx_description
1 polymer ?
#
loop_
_entity_poly.entity_id
_entity_poly.type
_entity_poly.pdbx_seq_one_letter_code
_entity_poly.pdbx_strand_id
1 'polypeptide(L)'
;MSKLVFRLRNVPEDEAQDVREILENNDIGYFETAAGNWGISLPAIWINETEEFEQARQLIDEYQLERTERLRREYQERKAKGEAKTIWHSLKESPVKFVAFTMLIAAVLYVWAQAFVLF
;
A
#
# COMPACT_ATOMS: atom_id res chain seq x y z
N MET A 1 -10.24 31.83 -13.00
CA MET A 1 -9.18 31.08 -13.71
C MET A 1 -9.08 29.67 -13.18
N SER A 2 -9.06 28.69 -14.06
CA SER A 2 -8.97 27.28 -13.64
C SER A 2 -7.56 26.92 -13.21
N LYS A 3 -7.46 26.08 -12.17
CA LYS A 3 -6.18 25.57 -11.69
C LYS A 3 -6.19 24.05 -11.65
N LEU A 4 -5.09 23.44 -12.02
CA LEU A 4 -4.90 21.98 -11.94
C LEU A 4 -4.78 21.55 -10.49
N VAL A 5 -5.67 20.64 -10.06
CA VAL A 5 -5.70 20.16 -8.67
C VAL A 5 -5.23 18.72 -8.54
N PHE A 6 -5.40 17.90 -9.58
CA PHE A 6 -5.07 16.48 -9.50
C PHE A 6 -4.72 15.95 -10.88
N ARG A 7 -3.58 15.28 -10.99
CA ARG A 7 -3.14 14.64 -12.22
C ARG A 7 -3.66 13.22 -12.28
N LEU A 8 -4.22 12.83 -13.42
CA LEU A 8 -4.80 11.50 -13.61
C LEU A 8 -3.84 10.49 -14.23
N ARG A 9 -2.66 10.93 -14.66
CA ARG A 9 -1.69 10.04 -15.29
C ARG A 9 -1.17 9.00 -14.29
N ASN A 10 -1.25 7.72 -14.67
CA ASN A 10 -0.83 6.58 -13.86
C ASN A 10 -1.57 6.47 -12.52
N VAL A 11 -2.78 7.02 -12.45
CA VAL A 11 -3.64 6.94 -11.27
C VAL A 11 -4.66 5.81 -11.46
N PRO A 12 -4.84 4.93 -10.47
CA PRO A 12 -5.89 3.91 -10.54
C PRO A 12 -7.27 4.54 -10.69
N GLU A 13 -8.16 3.87 -11.41
CA GLU A 13 -9.51 4.38 -11.68
C GLU A 13 -10.31 4.58 -10.39
N ASP A 14 -10.14 3.72 -9.40
CA ASP A 14 -10.81 3.84 -8.11
C ASP A 14 -10.42 5.13 -7.38
N GLU A 15 -9.14 5.49 -7.40
CA GLU A 15 -8.66 6.73 -6.80
C GLU A 15 -9.20 7.95 -7.54
N ALA A 16 -9.18 7.91 -8.87
CA ALA A 16 -9.72 9.01 -9.69
C ALA A 16 -11.21 9.22 -9.39
N GLN A 17 -11.98 8.13 -9.30
CA GLN A 17 -13.40 8.19 -8.98
C GLN A 17 -13.66 8.77 -7.59
N ASP A 18 -12.87 8.37 -6.61
CA ASP A 18 -12.98 8.88 -5.24
C ASP A 18 -12.71 10.39 -5.18
N VAL A 19 -11.73 10.88 -5.94
CA VAL A 19 -11.44 12.31 -6.02
C VAL A 19 -12.63 13.07 -6.64
N ARG A 20 -13.21 12.52 -7.71
CA ARG A 20 -14.41 13.13 -8.32
C ARG A 20 -15.56 13.22 -7.32
N GLU A 21 -15.81 12.16 -6.56
CA GLU A 21 -16.87 12.13 -5.56
C GLU A 21 -16.62 13.15 -4.44
N ILE A 22 -15.39 13.30 -3.99
CA ILE A 22 -15.03 14.29 -2.98
C ILE A 22 -15.37 15.70 -3.46
N LEU A 23 -15.02 16.03 -4.69
CA LEU A 23 -15.32 17.34 -5.26
C LEU A 23 -16.83 17.56 -5.42
N GLU A 24 -17.55 16.54 -5.91
CA GLU A 24 -19.00 16.61 -6.06
C GLU A 24 -19.71 16.76 -4.72
N ASN A 25 -19.30 16.00 -3.71
CA ASN A 25 -19.91 16.03 -2.39
C ASN A 25 -19.70 17.37 -1.66
N ASN A 26 -18.67 18.10 -2.03
CA ASN A 26 -18.36 19.40 -1.45
C ASN A 26 -18.79 20.57 -2.35
N ASP A 27 -19.58 20.28 -3.39
CA ASP A 27 -20.09 21.28 -4.35
C ASP A 27 -18.99 22.11 -5.00
N ILE A 28 -17.83 21.52 -5.24
CA ILE A 28 -16.70 22.19 -5.89
C ILE A 28 -16.80 21.95 -7.40
N GLY A 29 -16.88 23.02 -8.18
CA GLY A 29 -16.92 22.95 -9.64
C GLY A 29 -15.58 22.50 -10.21
N TYR A 30 -15.58 21.45 -11.01
CA TYR A 30 -14.37 20.93 -11.64
C TYR A 30 -14.65 20.49 -13.06
N PHE A 31 -13.59 20.33 -13.85
CA PHE A 31 -13.65 19.68 -15.16
C PHE A 31 -12.42 18.82 -15.36
N GLU A 32 -12.52 17.85 -16.24
CA GLU A 32 -11.43 16.94 -16.55
C GLU A 32 -10.92 17.14 -17.96
N THR A 33 -9.59 17.02 -18.12
CA THR A 33 -8.97 16.97 -19.43
C THR A 33 -8.54 15.53 -19.70
N ALA A 34 -8.86 15.02 -20.89
CA ALA A 34 -8.43 13.71 -21.31
C ALA A 34 -7.02 13.77 -21.89
N ALA A 35 -6.35 12.61 -21.98
CA ALA A 35 -5.10 12.51 -22.70
C ALA A 35 -5.35 12.93 -24.15
N GLY A 36 -4.67 13.98 -24.58
CA GLY A 36 -4.83 14.52 -25.93
C GLY A 36 -4.20 13.64 -26.98
N ASN A 37 -4.54 13.90 -28.23
CA ASN A 37 -3.92 13.25 -29.38
C ASN A 37 -2.41 13.44 -29.30
N TRP A 38 -1.65 12.38 -29.57
CA TRP A 38 -0.18 12.37 -29.57
C TRP A 38 0.48 12.48 -28.19
N GLY A 39 -0.29 12.35 -27.11
CA GLY A 39 0.24 12.43 -25.75
C GLY A 39 0.69 13.81 -25.31
N ILE A 40 0.27 14.85 -26.04
CA ILE A 40 0.68 16.24 -25.78
C ILE A 40 -0.04 16.82 -24.54
N SER A 41 -1.31 16.47 -24.32
CA SER A 41 -2.04 16.94 -23.16
C SER A 41 -2.14 15.84 -22.09
N LEU A 42 -1.84 16.22 -20.85
CA LEU A 42 -1.92 15.28 -19.72
C LEU A 42 -3.34 15.24 -19.17
N PRO A 43 -3.87 14.05 -18.87
CA PRO A 43 -5.16 13.95 -18.22
C PRO A 43 -5.07 14.51 -16.80
N ALA A 44 -6.03 15.37 -16.44
CA ALA A 44 -6.01 16.03 -15.15
C ALA A 44 -7.40 16.51 -14.75
N ILE A 45 -7.59 16.76 -13.46
CA ILE A 45 -8.77 17.39 -12.91
C ILE A 45 -8.41 18.84 -12.60
N TRP A 46 -9.25 19.76 -13.06
CA TRP A 46 -9.06 21.20 -12.90
C TRP A 46 -10.21 21.80 -12.12
N ILE A 47 -9.91 22.73 -11.24
CA ILE A 47 -10.92 23.46 -10.49
C ILE A 47 -11.29 24.72 -11.26
N ASN A 48 -12.61 24.93 -11.42
CA ASN A 48 -13.14 26.07 -12.19
C ASN A 48 -12.80 27.42 -11.58
N GLU A 49 -12.87 27.51 -10.27
CA GLU A 49 -12.63 28.76 -9.54
C GLU A 49 -11.40 28.66 -8.65
N THR A 50 -10.53 29.66 -8.74
CA THR A 50 -9.29 29.73 -7.97
C THR A 50 -9.55 29.74 -6.46
N GLU A 51 -10.67 30.33 -6.03
CA GLU A 51 -11.03 30.42 -4.62
C GLU A 51 -11.29 29.06 -3.97
N GLU A 52 -11.79 28.11 -4.75
CA GLU A 52 -12.07 26.77 -4.26
C GLU A 52 -10.85 25.83 -4.33
N PHE A 53 -9.78 26.28 -4.97
CA PHE A 53 -8.60 25.45 -5.20
C PHE A 53 -7.96 24.96 -3.89
N GLU A 54 -7.78 25.84 -2.93
CA GLU A 54 -7.16 25.46 -1.66
C GLU A 54 -8.00 24.46 -0.88
N GLN A 55 -9.32 24.66 -0.86
CA GLN A 55 -10.24 23.72 -0.23
C GLN A 55 -10.18 22.35 -0.92
N ALA A 56 -10.22 22.34 -2.24
CA ALA A 56 -10.14 21.11 -3.01
C ALA A 56 -8.80 20.41 -2.77
N ARG A 57 -7.70 21.14 -2.76
CA ARG A 57 -6.37 20.59 -2.52
C ARG A 57 -6.26 19.98 -1.14
N GLN A 58 -6.78 20.65 -0.13
CA GLN A 58 -6.78 20.13 1.24
C GLN A 58 -7.58 18.84 1.36
N LEU A 59 -8.77 18.79 0.77
CA LEU A 59 -9.61 17.58 0.78
C LEU A 59 -8.93 16.41 0.09
N ILE A 60 -8.28 16.65 -1.04
CA ILE A 60 -7.58 15.63 -1.78
C ILE A 60 -6.35 15.14 -1.01
N ASP A 61 -5.60 16.04 -0.40
CA ASP A 61 -4.43 15.67 0.40
C ASP A 61 -4.82 14.83 1.61
N GLU A 62 -5.90 15.15 2.30
CA GLU A 62 -6.43 14.36 3.40
C GLU A 62 -6.85 12.96 2.93
N TYR A 63 -7.52 12.88 1.79
CA TYR A 63 -7.92 11.62 1.18
C TYR A 63 -6.72 10.75 0.83
N GLN A 64 -5.71 11.33 0.21
CA GLN A 64 -4.50 10.58 -0.19
C GLN A 64 -3.74 10.06 1.02
N LEU A 65 -3.67 10.85 2.09
CA LEU A 65 -3.03 10.41 3.33
C LEU A 65 -3.78 9.23 3.94
N GLU A 66 -5.10 9.31 4.03
CA GLU A 66 -5.94 8.23 4.54
C GLU A 66 -5.83 6.97 3.68
N ARG A 67 -5.84 7.12 2.36
CA ARG A 67 -5.67 6.01 1.43
C ARG A 67 -4.32 5.33 1.61
N THR A 68 -3.25 6.11 1.75
CA THR A 68 -1.90 5.58 1.95
C THR A 68 -1.82 4.77 3.25
N GLU A 69 -2.37 5.29 4.33
CA GLU A 69 -2.40 4.59 5.62
C GLU A 69 -3.21 3.30 5.55
N ARG A 70 -4.37 3.33 4.89
CA ARG A 70 -5.22 2.15 4.73
C ARG A 70 -4.51 1.06 3.92
N LEU A 71 -3.90 1.43 2.80
CA LEU A 71 -3.17 0.48 1.95
C LEU A 71 -1.97 -0.11 2.68
N ARG A 72 -1.29 0.69 3.49
CA ARG A 72 -0.16 0.21 4.31
C ARG A 72 -0.63 -0.80 5.34
N ARG A 73 -1.74 -0.54 6.03
CA ARG A 73 -2.31 -1.48 7.00
C ARG A 73 -2.74 -2.78 6.34
N GLU A 74 -3.43 -2.70 5.21
CA GLU A 74 -3.84 -3.89 4.46
C GLU A 74 -2.64 -4.73 4.01
N TYR A 75 -1.58 -4.08 3.55
CA TYR A 75 -0.35 -4.76 3.15
C TYR A 75 0.30 -5.47 4.34
N GLN A 76 0.40 -4.81 5.48
CA GLN A 76 0.97 -5.40 6.69
C GLN A 76 0.15 -6.60 7.18
N GLU A 77 -1.18 -6.49 7.15
CA GLU A 77 -2.07 -7.60 7.52
C GLU A 77 -1.91 -8.79 6.58
N ARG A 78 -1.84 -8.56 5.28
CA ARG A 78 -1.62 -9.64 4.30
C ARG A 78 -0.27 -10.31 4.51
N LYS A 79 0.76 -9.52 4.75
CA LYS A 79 2.11 -10.03 5.00
C LYS A 79 2.15 -10.89 6.25
N ALA A 80 1.54 -10.43 7.33
CA ALA A 80 1.47 -11.17 8.58
C ALA A 80 0.71 -12.50 8.41
N LYS A 81 -0.43 -12.48 7.72
CA LYS A 81 -1.21 -13.68 7.44
C LYS A 81 -0.47 -14.65 6.52
N GLY A 82 0.24 -14.12 5.52
CA GLY A 82 1.04 -14.93 4.59
C GLY A 82 2.18 -15.63 5.30
N GLU A 83 2.90 -14.96 6.17
CA GLU A 83 3.98 -15.54 6.97
C GLU A 83 3.45 -16.60 7.93
N ALA A 84 2.36 -16.35 8.60
CA ALA A 84 1.73 -17.30 9.51
C ALA A 84 1.29 -18.57 8.78
N LYS A 85 0.66 -18.42 7.60
CA LYS A 85 0.26 -19.56 6.78
C LYS A 85 1.45 -20.37 6.31
N THR A 86 2.55 -19.73 5.94
CA THR A 86 3.76 -20.41 5.46
C THR A 86 4.38 -21.25 6.56
N ILE A 87 4.46 -20.75 7.78
CA ILE A 87 4.98 -21.50 8.93
C ILE A 87 4.09 -22.69 9.24
N TRP A 88 2.77 -22.49 9.29
CA TRP A 88 1.82 -23.59 9.52
C TRP A 88 1.88 -24.64 8.42
N HIS A 89 1.99 -24.19 7.19
CA HIS A 89 2.06 -25.07 6.02
C HIS A 89 3.33 -25.94 6.06
N SER A 90 4.47 -25.35 6.42
CA SER A 90 5.72 -26.07 6.60
C SER A 90 5.63 -27.10 7.72
N LEU A 91 4.96 -26.77 8.81
CA LEU A 91 4.73 -27.68 9.93
C LEU A 91 3.86 -28.88 9.54
N LYS A 92 2.83 -28.65 8.72
CA LYS A 92 1.90 -29.71 8.28
C LYS A 92 2.50 -30.58 7.19
N GLU A 93 3.24 -30.01 6.26
CA GLU A 93 3.79 -30.78 5.11
C GLU A 93 5.02 -31.60 5.46
N SER A 94 5.84 -31.16 6.41
CA SER A 94 7.10 -31.82 6.74
C SER A 94 7.38 -31.82 8.23
N PRO A 95 6.52 -32.42 9.07
CA PRO A 95 6.78 -32.46 10.51
C PRO A 95 8.06 -33.21 10.84
N VAL A 96 8.40 -34.27 10.04
CA VAL A 96 9.61 -35.08 10.25
C VAL A 96 10.87 -34.26 9.98
N LYS A 97 10.88 -33.46 8.91
CA LYS A 97 12.03 -32.57 8.60
C LYS A 97 12.23 -31.51 9.67
N PHE A 98 11.15 -30.94 10.16
CA PHE A 98 11.21 -29.92 11.20
C PHE A 98 11.77 -30.48 12.51
N VAL A 99 11.27 -31.62 12.94
CA VAL A 99 11.75 -32.32 14.12
C VAL A 99 13.22 -32.74 13.97
N ALA A 100 13.57 -33.28 12.81
CA ALA A 100 14.97 -33.69 12.52
C ALA A 100 15.91 -32.47 12.56
N PHE A 101 15.51 -31.34 11.99
CA PHE A 101 16.31 -30.14 11.98
C PHE A 101 16.50 -29.57 13.39
N THR A 102 15.43 -29.57 14.21
CA THR A 102 15.46 -29.14 15.60
C THR A 102 16.38 -30.05 16.43
N MET A 103 16.34 -31.37 16.23
CA MET A 103 17.21 -32.33 16.90
C MET A 103 18.66 -32.13 16.53
N LEU A 104 18.94 -31.82 15.25
CA LEU A 104 20.30 -31.56 14.79
C LEU A 104 20.87 -30.30 15.48
N ILE A 105 20.10 -29.24 15.56
CA ILE A 105 20.50 -27.99 16.25
C ILE A 105 20.76 -28.29 17.73
N ALA A 106 19.88 -29.02 18.38
CA ALA A 106 20.02 -29.39 19.79
C ALA A 106 21.28 -30.25 20.03
N ALA A 107 21.59 -31.20 19.14
CA ALA A 107 22.78 -32.00 19.22
C ALA A 107 24.06 -31.17 19.08
N VAL A 108 24.09 -30.25 18.13
CA VAL A 108 25.24 -29.35 17.93
C VAL A 108 25.45 -28.47 19.16
N LEU A 109 24.38 -27.92 19.72
CA LEU A 109 24.46 -27.09 20.94
C LEU A 109 24.93 -27.89 22.14
N TYR A 110 24.50 -29.17 22.24
CA TYR A 110 24.93 -30.06 23.31
C TYR A 110 26.43 -30.33 23.24
N VAL A 111 26.93 -30.67 22.05
CA VAL A 111 28.37 -30.89 21.83
C VAL A 111 29.20 -29.66 22.17
N TRP A 112 28.72 -28.49 21.77
CA TRP A 112 29.36 -27.20 22.07
C TRP A 112 29.41 -26.93 23.58
N ALA A 113 28.31 -27.18 24.28
CA ALA A 113 28.23 -27.00 25.72
C ALA A 113 29.21 -27.96 26.45
N GLN A 114 29.31 -29.24 26.01
CA GLN A 114 30.24 -30.20 26.56
C GLN A 114 31.69 -29.78 26.32
N ALA A 115 31.99 -29.32 25.12
CA ALA A 115 33.33 -28.83 24.79
C ALA A 115 33.72 -27.62 25.63
N PHE A 116 32.77 -26.74 25.91
CA PHE A 116 33.00 -25.57 26.76
C PHE A 116 33.23 -25.91 28.22
N VAL A 117 32.54 -26.94 28.74
CA VAL A 117 32.67 -27.38 30.14
C VAL A 117 33.99 -28.14 30.34
N LEU A 118 34.48 -28.90 29.31
CA LEU A 118 35.73 -29.66 29.37
C LEU A 118 36.98 -28.80 29.22
N PHE A 119 36.82 -27.57 28.75
CA PHE A 119 37.87 -26.57 28.70
C PHE A 119 37.77 -25.61 29.86
#